data_974541cec5277fd95bed9be25331667b
#
_entry.id   974541cec5277fd95bed9be25331667b
#
_cell.length_a   1.000
_cell.length_b   1.000
_cell.length_c   1.000
_cell.angle_alpha   90.00
_cell.angle_beta   90.00
_cell.angle_gamma   90.00
#
_symmetry.space_group_name_H-M   'P 1'
#
loop_
_entity.id
_entity.type
_entity.pdbx_description
1 polymer ?
#
loop_
_entity_poly.entity_id
_entity_poly.type
_entity_poly.pdbx_seq_one_letter_code
_entity_poly.pdbx_strand_id
1 'polypeptide(L)'
;VAQPIGVAPGQFIAIVAITQLSESFQHANVRLWFGQVGERLWISPRFHRRHHSIGIGHETVKPSTEATSGQPATPPRVVLGGHNFGVLLPWWDMLMGTANFEKRFDPTGVRDQVEPGLDGRVRDYGRGFWSQQWRGVLRLLGKA
;
A
#
# COMPACT_ATOMS: atom_id res chain seq x y z
N VAL A 1 6.40 22.30 -18.26
CA VAL A 1 6.90 20.91 -18.33
C VAL A 1 6.21 20.13 -19.44
N ALA A 2 4.91 20.34 -19.69
CA ALA A 2 4.16 19.65 -20.74
C ALA A 2 4.48 20.15 -22.19
N GLN A 3 4.89 21.40 -22.34
CA GLN A 3 5.19 21.99 -23.64
C GLN A 3 6.33 21.31 -24.45
N PRO A 4 7.44 20.89 -23.82
CA PRO A 4 8.50 20.19 -24.56
C PRO A 4 8.07 18.84 -25.15
N ILE A 5 6.99 18.27 -24.64
CA ILE A 5 6.45 16.97 -25.10
C ILE A 5 5.29 17.17 -26.09
N GLY A 6 4.93 18.41 -26.41
CA GLY A 6 3.84 18.74 -27.34
C GLY A 6 2.43 18.52 -26.78
N VAL A 7 2.27 18.35 -25.46
CA VAL A 7 0.97 18.18 -24.82
C VAL A 7 0.36 19.55 -24.51
N ALA A 8 -0.84 19.80 -24.99
CA ALA A 8 -1.55 21.05 -24.71
C ALA A 8 -1.91 21.14 -23.20
N PRO A 9 -1.88 22.34 -22.59
CA PRO A 9 -2.18 22.50 -21.15
C PRO A 9 -3.51 21.88 -20.73
N GLY A 10 -4.56 22.00 -21.53
CA GLY A 10 -5.86 21.39 -21.26
C GLY A 10 -5.83 19.86 -21.25
N GLN A 11 -5.06 19.24 -22.13
CA GLN A 11 -4.87 17.78 -22.15
C GLN A 11 -4.11 17.31 -20.90
N PHE A 12 -3.08 18.05 -20.50
CA PHE A 12 -2.33 17.75 -19.29
C PHE A 12 -3.23 17.81 -18.05
N ILE A 13 -4.03 18.86 -17.91
CA ILE A 13 -5.00 19.02 -16.81
C ILE A 13 -6.01 17.86 -16.81
N ALA A 14 -6.53 17.47 -17.97
CA ALA A 14 -7.48 16.37 -18.07
C ALA A 14 -6.85 15.03 -17.64
N ILE A 15 -5.63 14.74 -18.05
CA ILE A 15 -4.91 13.53 -17.64
C ILE A 15 -4.71 13.52 -16.12
N VAL A 16 -4.23 14.62 -15.55
CA VAL A 16 -4.04 14.74 -14.09
C VAL A 16 -5.36 14.56 -13.36
N ALA A 17 -6.43 15.20 -13.81
CA ALA A 17 -7.75 15.06 -13.17
C ALA A 17 -8.26 13.61 -13.20
N ILE A 18 -8.16 12.92 -14.32
CA ILE A 18 -8.56 11.52 -14.46
C ILE A 18 -7.73 10.64 -13.53
N THR A 19 -6.43 10.84 -13.48
CA THR A 19 -5.53 10.07 -12.61
C THR A 19 -5.89 10.28 -11.14
N GLN A 20 -6.09 11.53 -10.70
CA GLN A 20 -6.44 11.85 -9.32
C GLN A 20 -7.82 11.32 -8.92
N LEU A 21 -8.80 11.38 -9.81
CA LEU A 21 -10.11 10.77 -9.57
C LEU A 21 -10.01 9.25 -9.45
N SER A 22 -9.21 8.61 -10.31
CA SER A 22 -8.95 7.17 -10.24
C SER A 22 -8.27 6.78 -8.94
N GLU A 23 -7.23 7.49 -8.52
CA GLU A 23 -6.55 7.26 -7.23
C GLU A 23 -7.49 7.43 -6.05
N SER A 24 -8.27 8.51 -6.01
CA SER A 24 -9.26 8.74 -4.96
C SER A 24 -10.29 7.62 -4.88
N PHE A 25 -10.75 7.13 -6.03
CA PHE A 25 -11.67 6.01 -6.11
C PHE A 25 -11.02 4.69 -5.64
N GLN A 26 -9.77 4.43 -5.98
CA GLN A 26 -9.03 3.23 -5.57
C GLN A 26 -8.82 3.16 -4.05
N HIS A 27 -8.71 4.31 -3.40
CA HIS A 27 -8.60 4.40 -1.94
C HIS A 27 -9.95 4.33 -1.21
N ALA A 28 -11.06 4.27 -1.95
CA ALA A 28 -12.37 4.14 -1.34
C ALA A 28 -12.49 2.79 -0.59
N ASN A 29 -13.06 2.83 0.62
CA ASN A 29 -13.26 1.64 1.45
C ASN A 29 -14.48 0.82 0.96
N VAL A 30 -14.45 0.39 -0.28
CA VAL A 30 -15.50 -0.39 -0.93
C VAL A 30 -14.99 -1.74 -1.43
N ARG A 31 -15.84 -2.76 -1.38
CA ARG A 31 -15.52 -4.12 -1.86
C ARG A 31 -15.89 -4.28 -3.34
N LEU A 32 -15.44 -3.35 -4.16
CA LEU A 32 -15.75 -3.38 -5.59
C LEU A 32 -14.74 -4.26 -6.35
N TRP A 33 -15.27 -5.08 -7.22
CA TRP A 33 -14.52 -5.98 -8.11
C TRP A 33 -15.03 -5.83 -9.53
N PHE A 34 -14.12 -5.62 -10.47
CA PHE A 34 -14.44 -5.41 -11.89
C PHE A 34 -14.53 -6.70 -12.72
N GLY A 35 -14.54 -7.85 -12.08
CA GLY A 35 -14.48 -9.13 -12.77
C GLY A 35 -13.07 -9.51 -13.21
N GLN A 36 -12.92 -10.73 -13.75
CA GLN A 36 -11.61 -11.25 -14.15
C GLN A 36 -10.95 -10.45 -15.27
N VAL A 37 -11.72 -9.92 -16.18
CA VAL A 37 -11.25 -9.13 -17.32
C VAL A 37 -11.01 -7.68 -16.88
N GLY A 38 -11.99 -7.07 -16.20
CA GLY A 38 -11.92 -5.67 -15.80
C GLY A 38 -10.73 -5.37 -14.87
N GLU A 39 -10.40 -6.30 -13.95
CA GLU A 39 -9.22 -6.18 -13.07
C GLU A 39 -7.88 -6.20 -13.82
N ARG A 40 -7.85 -6.68 -15.07
CA ARG A 40 -6.66 -6.65 -15.94
C ARG A 40 -6.60 -5.42 -16.85
N LEU A 41 -7.70 -4.68 -16.93
CA LEU A 41 -7.81 -3.48 -17.75
C LEU A 41 -7.72 -2.20 -16.93
N TRP A 42 -8.24 -2.23 -15.68
CA TRP A 42 -8.30 -1.06 -14.81
C TRP A 42 -8.13 -1.45 -13.34
N ILE A 43 -7.44 -0.62 -12.58
CA ILE A 43 -7.20 -0.86 -11.17
C ILE A 43 -8.46 -0.56 -10.35
N SER A 44 -9.01 -1.60 -9.71
CA SER A 44 -10.14 -1.47 -8.80
C SER A 44 -9.71 -1.09 -7.39
N PRO A 45 -10.62 -0.59 -6.53
CA PRO A 45 -10.36 -0.39 -5.11
C PRO A 45 -9.87 -1.66 -4.41
N ARG A 46 -10.37 -2.84 -4.82
CA ARG A 46 -9.94 -4.13 -4.28
C ARG A 46 -8.49 -4.44 -4.65
N PHE A 47 -8.10 -4.24 -5.91
CA PHE A 47 -6.74 -4.49 -6.39
C PHE A 47 -5.74 -3.56 -5.67
N HIS A 48 -6.05 -2.28 -5.63
CA HIS A 48 -5.19 -1.28 -4.98
C HIS A 48 -5.12 -1.44 -3.46
N ARG A 49 -6.22 -1.87 -2.82
CA ARG A 49 -6.23 -2.15 -1.40
C ARG A 49 -5.17 -3.16 -0.97
N ARG A 50 -4.83 -4.14 -1.78
CA ARG A 50 -3.76 -5.10 -1.48
C ARG A 50 -2.39 -4.45 -1.40
N HIS A 51 -2.16 -3.40 -2.16
CA HIS A 51 -0.95 -2.59 -2.07
C HIS A 51 -0.79 -1.97 -0.66
N HIS A 52 -1.89 -1.56 -0.05
CA HIS A 52 -1.91 -1.00 1.30
C HIS A 52 -2.16 -2.02 2.40
N SER A 53 -2.18 -3.30 2.10
CA SER A 53 -2.47 -4.35 3.09
C SER A 53 -1.28 -4.58 4.02
N ILE A 54 -1.59 -4.73 5.30
CA ILE A 54 -0.60 -4.99 6.34
C ILE A 54 0.00 -6.38 6.15
N GLY A 55 1.33 -6.46 6.07
CA GLY A 55 2.08 -7.72 5.96
C GLY A 55 2.19 -8.32 4.57
N ILE A 56 1.40 -7.86 3.58
CA ILE A 56 1.45 -8.34 2.19
C ILE A 56 1.54 -7.21 1.15
N GLY A 57 1.31 -5.97 1.54
CA GLY A 57 1.45 -4.80 0.69
C GLY A 57 2.91 -4.41 0.51
N HIS A 58 3.31 -3.26 1.06
CA HIS A 58 4.70 -2.78 0.99
C HIS A 58 5.68 -3.61 1.83
N GLU A 59 5.18 -4.26 2.88
CA GLU A 59 5.99 -5.05 3.80
C GLU A 59 5.56 -6.51 3.76
N THR A 60 6.49 -7.39 3.44
CA THR A 60 6.28 -8.83 3.51
C THR A 60 7.14 -9.42 4.63
N VAL A 61 6.53 -10.17 5.52
CA VAL A 61 7.25 -10.92 6.54
C VAL A 61 7.64 -12.28 5.96
N LYS A 62 8.92 -12.52 5.80
CA LYS A 62 9.41 -13.87 5.53
C LYS A 62 9.34 -14.67 6.82
N PRO A 63 8.74 -15.87 6.82
CA PRO A 63 8.71 -16.73 8.00
C PRO A 63 10.13 -17.05 8.47
N SER A 64 10.27 -17.29 9.76
CA SER A 64 11.49 -17.84 10.33
C SER A 64 11.77 -19.20 9.69
N THR A 65 13.01 -19.47 9.36
CA THR A 65 13.44 -20.84 8.99
C THR A 65 13.73 -21.59 10.30
N GLU A 66 13.04 -22.71 10.50
CA GLU A 66 13.32 -23.57 11.65
C GLU A 66 14.77 -24.07 11.61
N ALA A 67 15.36 -24.22 12.78
CA ALA A 67 16.70 -24.76 12.91
C ALA A 67 16.74 -26.20 12.37
N THR A 68 17.43 -26.41 11.27
CA THR A 68 17.75 -27.75 10.77
C THR A 68 19.12 -28.13 11.32
N SER A 69 19.38 -29.44 11.50
CA SER A 69 20.64 -29.92 12.06
C SER A 69 21.85 -29.32 11.36
N GLY A 70 22.55 -28.42 12.06
CA GLY A 70 23.75 -27.74 11.55
C GLY A 70 23.56 -26.29 11.07
N GLN A 71 22.33 -25.78 11.00
CA GLN A 71 22.08 -24.36 10.70
C GLN A 71 21.28 -23.67 11.82
N PRO A 72 21.70 -22.47 12.25
CA PRO A 72 20.94 -21.71 13.24
C PRO A 72 19.58 -21.27 12.65
N ALA A 73 18.56 -21.26 13.50
CA ALA A 73 17.27 -20.69 13.13
C ALA A 73 17.43 -19.21 12.74
N THR A 74 16.85 -18.83 11.61
CA THR A 74 16.80 -17.41 11.21
C THR A 74 15.53 -16.77 11.75
N PRO A 75 15.63 -15.61 12.42
CA PRO A 75 14.45 -14.92 12.89
C PRO A 75 13.56 -14.46 11.71
N PRO A 76 12.28 -14.25 11.94
CA PRO A 76 11.39 -13.67 10.92
C PRO A 76 11.93 -12.31 10.50
N ARG A 77 12.04 -12.10 9.20
CA ARG A 77 12.60 -10.87 8.62
C ARG A 77 11.53 -10.13 7.85
N VAL A 78 11.34 -8.86 8.18
CA VAL A 78 10.59 -7.95 7.33
C VAL A 78 11.42 -7.64 6.08
N VAL A 79 10.87 -7.90 4.94
CA VAL A 79 11.50 -7.62 3.65
C VAL A 79 10.62 -6.59 2.95
N LEU A 80 11.25 -5.51 2.47
CA LEU A 80 10.58 -4.59 1.57
C LEU A 80 10.19 -5.37 0.31
N GLY A 81 8.93 -5.37 0.02
CA GLY A 81 8.34 -6.05 -1.11
C GLY A 81 7.00 -5.39 -1.39
N GLY A 82 6.16 -6.07 -2.07
CA GLY A 82 4.81 -5.60 -2.26
C GLY A 82 4.21 -6.07 -3.56
N HIS A 83 2.96 -5.70 -3.73
CA HIS A 83 2.14 -6.03 -4.88
C HIS A 83 1.37 -4.81 -5.34
N ASN A 84 0.93 -4.82 -6.61
CA ASN A 84 -0.07 -3.92 -7.13
C ASN A 84 0.33 -2.43 -7.05
N PHE A 85 1.51 -2.10 -7.58
CA PHE A 85 2.07 -0.74 -7.56
C PHE A 85 1.43 0.19 -8.61
N GLY A 86 0.70 -0.36 -9.58
CA GLY A 86 0.07 0.42 -10.64
C GLY A 86 -0.92 1.44 -10.10
N VAL A 87 -1.00 2.59 -10.77
CA VAL A 87 -1.89 3.71 -10.39
C VAL A 87 -3.17 3.72 -11.22
N LEU A 88 -3.10 3.42 -12.49
CA LEU A 88 -4.25 3.46 -13.40
C LEU A 88 -4.52 2.09 -14.04
N LEU A 89 -3.48 1.47 -14.56
CA LEU A 89 -3.52 0.20 -15.27
C LEU A 89 -2.61 -0.81 -14.58
N PRO A 90 -3.05 -2.08 -14.39
CA PRO A 90 -2.26 -3.12 -13.73
C PRO A 90 -1.20 -3.74 -14.64
N TRP A 91 -1.02 -3.24 -15.85
CA TRP A 91 -0.17 -3.87 -16.87
C TRP A 91 1.29 -3.92 -16.48
N TRP A 92 1.79 -2.89 -15.80
CA TRP A 92 3.16 -2.89 -15.29
C TRP A 92 3.34 -3.92 -14.18
N ASP A 93 2.36 -4.07 -13.28
CA ASP A 93 2.39 -5.12 -12.28
C ASP A 93 2.36 -6.52 -12.91
N MET A 94 1.56 -6.70 -13.97
CA MET A 94 1.51 -7.97 -14.69
C MET A 94 2.85 -8.28 -15.38
N LEU A 95 3.47 -7.26 -15.99
CA LEU A 95 4.76 -7.40 -16.68
C LEU A 95 5.90 -7.71 -15.69
N MET A 96 5.91 -7.04 -14.55
CA MET A 96 6.94 -7.19 -13.50
C MET A 96 6.68 -8.35 -12.54
N GLY A 97 5.56 -9.07 -12.68
CA GLY A 97 5.20 -10.18 -11.79
C GLY A 97 4.76 -9.74 -10.39
N THR A 98 4.41 -8.46 -10.20
CA THR A 98 3.93 -7.91 -8.92
C THR A 98 2.41 -7.89 -8.82
N ALA A 99 1.68 -8.23 -9.89
CA ALA A 99 0.23 -8.27 -9.89
C ALA A 99 -0.32 -9.38 -8.99
N ASN A 100 -1.15 -9.02 -8.05
CA ASN A 100 -1.84 -9.95 -7.17
C ASN A 100 -3.36 -9.76 -7.27
N PHE A 101 -4.03 -10.68 -7.96
CA PHE A 101 -5.47 -10.66 -8.23
C PHE A 101 -6.31 -11.44 -7.20
N GLU A 102 -5.72 -11.88 -6.11
CA GLU A 102 -6.40 -12.66 -5.08
C GLU A 102 -7.59 -11.92 -4.48
N LYS A 103 -8.73 -12.60 -4.37
CA LYS A 103 -9.99 -12.00 -3.88
C LYS A 103 -10.03 -11.99 -2.34
N ARG A 104 -9.17 -11.19 -1.72
CA ARG A 104 -9.17 -10.98 -0.27
C ARG A 104 -9.43 -9.53 0.04
N PHE A 105 -9.94 -9.27 1.22
CA PHE A 105 -10.15 -7.93 1.75
C PHE A 105 -9.37 -7.79 3.05
N ASP A 106 -8.07 -7.67 2.89
CA ASP A 106 -7.13 -7.60 4.01
C ASP A 106 -7.21 -6.25 4.73
N PRO A 107 -6.87 -6.21 6.04
CA PRO A 107 -6.75 -4.96 6.77
C PRO A 107 -5.65 -4.09 6.15
N THR A 108 -5.93 -2.79 6.07
CA THR A 108 -4.99 -1.79 5.54
C THR A 108 -4.53 -0.87 6.66
N GLY A 109 -3.35 -0.30 6.50
CA GLY A 109 -2.78 0.65 7.46
C GLY A 109 -1.31 0.41 7.70
N VAL A 110 -0.82 0.98 8.79
CA VAL A 110 0.56 0.84 9.25
C VAL A 110 0.62 -0.27 10.29
N ARG A 111 1.60 -1.15 10.20
CA ARG A 111 1.71 -2.34 11.06
C ARG A 111 1.70 -1.97 12.54
N ASP A 112 2.40 -0.94 12.93
CA ASP A 112 2.52 -0.50 14.32
C ASP A 112 1.22 0.11 14.91
N GLN A 113 0.16 0.27 14.10
CA GLN A 113 -1.19 0.58 14.56
C GLN A 113 -1.97 -0.64 15.04
N VAL A 114 -1.56 -1.84 14.68
CA VAL A 114 -2.30 -3.08 14.95
C VAL A 114 -1.46 -4.13 15.65
N GLU A 115 -0.15 -4.12 15.46
CA GLU A 115 0.78 -5.04 16.09
C GLU A 115 1.55 -4.32 17.21
N PRO A 116 1.65 -4.92 18.40
CA PRO A 116 2.46 -4.37 19.48
C PRO A 116 3.94 -4.26 19.09
N GLY A 117 4.58 -3.16 19.46
CA GLY A 117 6.01 -2.99 19.37
C GLY A 117 6.78 -3.83 20.41
N LEU A 118 8.09 -3.62 20.48
CA LEU A 118 8.96 -4.31 21.47
C LEU A 118 8.58 -4.01 22.94
N ASP A 119 7.90 -2.90 23.18
CA ASP A 119 7.35 -2.47 24.47
C ASP A 119 6.01 -3.11 24.81
N GLY A 120 5.49 -3.99 23.94
CA GLY A 120 4.19 -4.66 24.09
C GLY A 120 2.99 -3.74 23.84
N ARG A 121 3.20 -2.52 23.34
CA ARG A 121 2.13 -1.54 23.08
C ARG A 121 1.94 -1.29 21.60
N VAL A 122 0.68 -1.09 21.21
CA VAL A 122 0.33 -0.59 19.88
C VAL A 122 0.58 0.91 19.85
N ARG A 123 1.14 1.39 18.76
CA ARG A 123 1.49 2.81 18.61
C ARG A 123 0.24 3.67 18.53
N ASP A 124 0.14 4.64 19.42
CA ASP A 124 -0.97 5.58 19.44
C ASP A 124 -0.73 6.74 18.49
N TYR A 125 -1.46 6.77 17.39
CA TYR A 125 -1.43 7.87 16.41
C TYR A 125 -2.36 9.03 16.77
N GLY A 126 -3.15 8.91 17.82
CA GLY A 126 -4.16 9.88 18.21
C GLY A 126 -5.49 9.71 17.47
N ARG A 127 -6.55 10.24 18.05
CA ARG A 127 -7.91 10.21 17.47
C ARG A 127 -8.23 11.56 16.85
N GLY A 128 -8.61 11.55 15.58
CA GLY A 128 -8.96 12.76 14.83
C GLY A 128 -7.77 13.60 14.40
N PHE A 129 -8.01 14.51 13.48
CA PHE A 129 -6.99 15.28 12.77
C PHE A 129 -5.98 15.99 13.70
N TRP A 130 -6.48 16.82 14.61
CA TRP A 130 -5.60 17.64 15.46
C TRP A 130 -4.73 16.84 16.41
N SER A 131 -5.28 15.75 16.98
CA SER A 131 -4.51 14.85 17.84
C SER A 131 -3.39 14.15 17.07
N GLN A 132 -3.66 13.72 15.84
CA GLN A 132 -2.66 13.10 14.97
C GLN A 132 -1.53 14.07 14.63
N GLN A 133 -1.87 15.31 14.25
CA GLN A 133 -0.87 16.35 13.96
C GLN A 133 0.01 16.63 15.18
N TRP A 134 -0.59 16.81 16.35
CA TRP A 134 0.14 17.06 17.58
C TRP A 134 1.09 15.93 17.95
N ARG A 135 0.63 14.68 17.86
CA ARG A 135 1.51 13.52 18.09
C ARG A 135 2.64 13.43 17.08
N GLY A 136 2.39 13.79 15.83
CA GLY A 136 3.43 13.92 14.81
C GLY A 136 4.52 14.91 15.23
N VAL A 137 4.14 16.08 15.72
CA VAL A 137 5.07 17.10 16.24
C VAL A 137 5.83 16.57 17.45
N LEU A 138 5.18 15.94 18.42
CA LEU A 138 5.84 15.37 19.60
C LEU A 138 6.89 14.33 19.21
N ARG A 139 6.62 13.49 18.22
CA ARG A 139 7.60 12.51 17.70
C ARG A 139 8.80 13.16 17.04
N LEU A 140 8.58 14.20 16.25
CA LEU A 140 9.67 14.97 15.66
C LEU A 140 10.59 15.58 16.74
N LEU A 141 10.03 15.90 17.90
CA LEU A 141 10.75 16.43 19.05
C LEU A 141 11.30 15.33 20.00
N GLY A 142 11.14 14.06 19.67
CA GLY A 142 11.54 12.93 20.51
C GLY A 142 10.76 12.80 21.83
N LYS A 143 9.52 13.32 21.88
CA LYS A 143 8.69 13.38 23.11
C LYS A 143 7.49 12.40 23.09
N ALA A 144 7.35 11.57 22.08
CA ALA A 144 6.29 10.55 21.97
C ALA A 144 6.76 9.32 21.17
#